data_8745995657f07c6c76e6315bb46f0d05
#
_entry.id   8745995657f07c6c76e6315bb46f0d05
#
_cell.length_a   1.000
_cell.length_b   1.000
_cell.length_c   1.000
_cell.angle_alpha   90.00
_cell.angle_beta   90.00
_cell.angle_gamma   90.00
#
_symmetry.space_group_name_H-M   'P 1'
#
loop_
_entity.id
_entity.type
_entity.pdbx_description
1 polymer ?
#
loop_
_entity_poly.entity_id
_entity_poly.type
_entity_poly.pdbx_seq_one_letter_code
_entity_poly.pdbx_strand_id
1 'polypeptide(L)'
;TEVFDCNGRQLPQFVMQVPQYIEANYDELSREEKFPPCWRNVGNLSDIKINSWLSKLHIERLEAKVSRIYDCLHRCNNDWERVCFITIARNFGFGVNGEAFEEWAYNIPLNAVAKHRDNPFQVEAMFLGQAGLLDEDSLPEKYKEAAIKEGWFSKLAAEYKFLSHKFTLTPMPVEHWKLLRTRPQNFPHIRLSQLAGLYAKDTFSLASLTAPGEL
;
A
#
# COMPACT_ATOMS: atom_id res chain seq x y z
N THR A 1 -19.32 -14.67 -26.34
CA THR A 1 -19.51 -15.85 -25.48
C THR A 1 -19.97 -15.37 -24.12
N GLU A 2 -21.17 -15.79 -23.72
CA GLU A 2 -21.70 -15.44 -22.39
C GLU A 2 -21.00 -16.28 -21.31
N VAL A 3 -20.63 -15.67 -20.19
CA VAL A 3 -19.97 -16.34 -19.08
C VAL A 3 -20.92 -16.36 -17.88
N PHE A 4 -21.02 -17.52 -17.24
CA PHE A 4 -21.87 -17.77 -16.08
C PHE A 4 -21.03 -18.17 -14.88
N ASP A 5 -21.50 -17.87 -13.67
CA ASP A 5 -20.90 -18.37 -12.43
C ASP A 5 -21.26 -19.84 -12.18
N CYS A 6 -20.71 -20.43 -11.12
CA CYS A 6 -20.97 -21.82 -10.73
C CYS A 6 -22.45 -22.10 -10.35
N ASN A 7 -23.25 -21.08 -10.14
CA ASN A 7 -24.69 -21.14 -9.82
C ASN A 7 -25.57 -20.90 -11.05
N GLY A 8 -24.97 -20.77 -12.25
CA GLY A 8 -25.69 -20.47 -13.49
C GLY A 8 -26.16 -19.01 -13.63
N ARG A 9 -25.63 -18.09 -12.83
CA ARG A 9 -25.94 -16.66 -12.93
C ARG A 9 -25.03 -16.03 -13.96
N GLN A 10 -25.58 -15.29 -14.90
CA GLN A 10 -24.81 -14.56 -15.90
C GLN A 10 -23.97 -13.47 -15.25
N LEU A 11 -22.66 -13.51 -15.50
CA LEU A 11 -21.73 -12.50 -15.02
C LEU A 11 -21.79 -11.25 -15.91
N PRO A 12 -21.68 -10.03 -15.32
CA PRO A 12 -21.53 -8.82 -16.09
C PRO A 12 -20.31 -8.90 -17.00
N GLN A 13 -20.49 -8.61 -18.26
CA GLN A 13 -19.41 -8.68 -19.27
C GLN A 13 -19.25 -7.32 -19.92
N PHE A 14 -18.00 -6.94 -20.12
CA PHE A 14 -17.62 -5.78 -20.90
C PHE A 14 -16.83 -6.24 -22.12
N VAL A 15 -17.32 -5.90 -23.30
CA VAL A 15 -16.59 -6.17 -24.54
C VAL A 15 -15.74 -4.94 -24.86
N MET A 16 -14.43 -5.09 -24.76
CA MET A 16 -13.49 -4.06 -25.16
C MET A 16 -13.36 -4.05 -26.69
N GLN A 17 -13.70 -2.93 -27.31
CA GLN A 17 -13.45 -2.70 -28.72
C GLN A 17 -12.04 -2.16 -28.89
N VAL A 18 -11.17 -2.94 -29.51
CA VAL A 18 -9.81 -2.51 -29.84
C VAL A 18 -9.86 -1.79 -31.20
N PRO A 19 -9.30 -0.58 -31.34
CA PRO A 19 -9.20 0.08 -32.64
C PRO A 19 -8.46 -0.79 -33.66
N GLN A 20 -9.01 -0.86 -34.87
CA GLN A 20 -8.52 -1.76 -35.92
C GLN A 20 -7.03 -1.57 -36.27
N TYR A 21 -6.50 -0.35 -36.13
CA TYR A 21 -5.08 -0.06 -36.36
C TYR A 21 -4.18 -0.70 -35.29
N ILE A 22 -4.65 -0.86 -34.04
CA ILE A 22 -3.90 -1.55 -32.99
C ILE A 22 -3.89 -3.05 -33.25
N GLU A 23 -5.04 -3.61 -33.65
CA GLU A 23 -5.17 -5.02 -33.97
C GLU A 23 -4.28 -5.39 -35.18
N ALA A 24 -4.26 -4.57 -36.22
CA ALA A 24 -3.44 -4.78 -37.41
C ALA A 24 -1.92 -4.71 -37.11
N ASN A 25 -1.49 -3.89 -36.15
CA ASN A 25 -0.08 -3.72 -35.82
C ASN A 25 0.36 -4.56 -34.59
N TYR A 26 -0.55 -5.30 -33.97
CA TYR A 26 -0.25 -6.08 -32.75
C TYR A 26 0.86 -7.09 -32.95
N ASP A 27 0.83 -7.81 -34.08
CA ASP A 27 1.84 -8.85 -34.41
C ASP A 27 3.22 -8.22 -34.64
N GLU A 28 3.30 -7.04 -35.21
CA GLU A 28 4.55 -6.29 -35.40
C GLU A 28 5.11 -5.83 -34.06
N LEU A 29 4.26 -5.20 -33.23
CA LEU A 29 4.63 -4.73 -31.89
C LEU A 29 5.04 -5.88 -30.95
N SER A 30 4.39 -7.05 -31.05
CA SER A 30 4.69 -8.20 -30.21
C SER A 30 5.96 -8.95 -30.63
N ARG A 31 6.39 -8.83 -31.90
CA ARG A 31 7.63 -9.43 -32.44
C ARG A 31 8.85 -8.53 -32.25
N GLU A 32 8.67 -7.26 -31.88
CA GLU A 32 9.80 -6.36 -31.68
C GLU A 32 10.59 -6.76 -30.44
N GLU A 33 11.81 -7.26 -30.66
CA GLU A 33 12.73 -7.70 -29.58
C GLU A 33 13.29 -6.55 -28.74
N LYS A 34 13.19 -5.31 -29.23
CA LYS A 34 13.77 -4.14 -28.59
C LYS A 34 12.72 -3.08 -28.29
N PHE A 35 12.47 -2.92 -27.01
CA PHE A 35 11.60 -1.86 -26.47
C PHE A 35 12.44 -0.75 -25.82
N PRO A 36 12.12 0.52 -25.99
CA PRO A 36 10.96 1.10 -26.70
C PRO A 36 11.15 1.16 -28.22
N PRO A 37 10.06 1.29 -29.02
CA PRO A 37 10.14 1.34 -30.49
C PRO A 37 11.02 2.44 -31.04
N CYS A 38 11.19 3.54 -30.28
CA CYS A 38 12.04 4.68 -30.64
C CYS A 38 13.54 4.49 -30.31
N TRP A 39 13.98 3.34 -29.77
CA TRP A 39 15.37 3.14 -29.33
C TRP A 39 16.43 3.48 -30.39
N ARG A 40 16.14 3.22 -31.68
CA ARG A 40 17.04 3.52 -32.79
C ARG A 40 17.30 5.02 -32.97
N ASN A 41 16.34 5.87 -32.57
CA ASN A 41 16.40 7.30 -32.75
C ASN A 41 16.98 8.02 -31.52
N VAL A 42 17.06 7.35 -30.37
CA VAL A 42 17.58 7.95 -29.12
C VAL A 42 19.05 8.38 -29.29
N GLY A 43 19.86 7.54 -29.98
CA GLY A 43 21.26 7.88 -30.24
C GLY A 43 21.51 9.09 -31.15
N ASN A 44 20.48 9.56 -31.86
CA ASN A 44 20.55 10.74 -32.74
C ASN A 44 20.19 12.05 -32.00
N LEU A 45 19.79 11.95 -30.73
CA LEU A 45 19.47 13.13 -29.94
C LEU A 45 20.73 13.75 -29.36
N SER A 46 20.84 15.08 -29.39
CA SER A 46 21.95 15.76 -28.70
C SER A 46 21.80 15.64 -27.17
N ASP A 47 22.93 15.56 -26.46
CA ASP A 47 22.99 15.47 -25.00
C ASP A 47 22.19 16.57 -24.30
N ILE A 48 22.18 17.79 -24.87
CA ILE A 48 21.39 18.91 -24.35
C ILE A 48 19.90 18.58 -24.36
N LYS A 49 19.38 17.99 -25.44
CA LYS A 49 17.96 17.58 -25.52
C LYS A 49 17.63 16.50 -24.54
N ILE A 50 18.49 15.50 -24.41
CA ILE A 50 18.31 14.38 -23.46
C ILE A 50 18.30 14.93 -22.03
N ASN A 51 19.31 15.72 -21.65
CA ASN A 51 19.41 16.27 -20.30
C ASN A 51 18.26 17.23 -19.96
N SER A 52 17.85 18.07 -20.90
CA SER A 52 16.70 18.96 -20.72
C SER A 52 15.40 18.18 -20.50
N TRP A 53 15.20 17.12 -21.27
CA TRP A 53 14.03 16.26 -21.12
C TRP A 53 14.02 15.47 -19.80
N LEU A 54 15.15 14.89 -19.42
CA LEU A 54 15.31 14.22 -18.12
C LEU A 54 15.05 15.17 -16.95
N SER A 55 15.59 16.39 -17.02
CA SER A 55 15.35 17.44 -16.01
C SER A 55 13.87 17.80 -15.91
N LYS A 56 13.19 17.94 -17.04
CA LYS A 56 11.74 18.16 -17.08
C LYS A 56 10.97 17.03 -16.40
N LEU A 57 11.27 15.77 -16.74
CA LEU A 57 10.64 14.60 -16.13
C LEU A 57 10.88 14.52 -14.60
N HIS A 58 12.09 14.90 -14.15
CA HIS A 58 12.37 14.96 -12.71
C HIS A 58 11.52 16.02 -12.00
N ILE A 59 11.37 17.22 -12.60
CA ILE A 59 10.53 18.28 -12.06
C ILE A 59 9.06 17.83 -12.01
N GLU A 60 8.53 17.31 -13.11
CA GLU A 60 7.14 16.81 -13.15
C GLU A 60 6.87 15.72 -12.11
N ARG A 61 7.81 14.80 -11.91
CA ARG A 61 7.70 13.78 -10.86
C ARG A 61 7.74 14.38 -9.45
N LEU A 62 8.55 15.40 -9.23
CA LEU A 62 8.62 16.10 -7.95
C LEU A 62 7.31 16.86 -7.67
N GLU A 63 6.82 17.61 -8.66
CA GLU A 63 5.56 18.35 -8.57
C GLU A 63 4.38 17.42 -8.27
N ALA A 64 4.29 16.26 -8.93
CA ALA A 64 3.25 15.27 -8.67
C ALA A 64 3.31 14.71 -7.23
N LYS A 65 4.52 14.53 -6.68
CA LYS A 65 4.69 14.11 -5.28
C LYS A 65 4.31 15.20 -4.30
N VAL A 66 4.73 16.45 -4.60
CA VAL A 66 4.42 17.63 -3.78
C VAL A 66 2.91 17.86 -3.74
N SER A 67 2.25 17.82 -4.91
CA SER A 67 0.78 17.95 -4.98
C SER A 67 0.08 16.93 -4.10
N ARG A 68 0.48 15.64 -4.15
CA ARG A 68 -0.10 14.61 -3.30
C ARG A 68 0.10 14.90 -1.80
N ILE A 69 1.27 15.40 -1.42
CA ILE A 69 1.54 15.75 -0.01
C ILE A 69 0.63 16.89 0.44
N TYR A 70 0.43 17.91 -0.40
CA TYR A 70 -0.47 19.02 -0.07
C TYR A 70 -1.94 18.56 0.00
N ASP A 71 -2.38 17.68 -0.90
CA ASP A 71 -3.73 17.10 -0.85
C ASP A 71 -3.93 16.31 0.45
N CYS A 72 -2.94 15.51 0.84
CA CYS A 72 -2.93 14.79 2.11
C CYS A 72 -2.97 15.78 3.30
N LEU A 73 -2.16 16.83 3.27
CA LEU A 73 -2.10 17.86 4.32
C LEU A 73 -3.45 18.55 4.50
N HIS A 74 -4.11 18.89 3.41
CA HIS A 74 -5.44 19.48 3.42
C HIS A 74 -6.47 18.54 4.08
N ARG A 75 -6.43 17.25 3.73
CA ARG A 75 -7.28 16.21 4.33
C ARG A 75 -6.99 15.99 5.82
N CYS A 76 -5.76 16.22 6.25
CA CYS A 76 -5.31 16.05 7.64
C CYS A 76 -5.38 17.35 8.47
N ASN A 77 -6.10 18.38 8.03
CA ASN A 77 -6.23 19.67 8.74
C ASN A 77 -4.87 20.29 9.10
N ASN A 78 -3.89 20.23 8.20
CA ASN A 78 -2.51 20.72 8.35
C ASN A 78 -1.67 20.00 9.42
N ASP A 79 -2.03 18.77 9.78
CA ASP A 79 -1.24 17.92 10.67
C ASP A 79 -0.11 17.22 9.89
N TRP A 80 1.09 17.77 9.95
CA TRP A 80 2.27 17.24 9.27
C TRP A 80 2.76 15.89 9.82
N GLU A 81 2.59 15.62 11.12
CA GLU A 81 2.94 14.30 11.69
C GLU A 81 2.04 13.22 11.10
N ARG A 82 0.75 13.52 10.95
CA ARG A 82 -0.20 12.62 10.30
C ARG A 82 0.12 12.40 8.83
N VAL A 83 0.46 13.45 8.09
CA VAL A 83 0.87 13.36 6.67
C VAL A 83 2.13 12.51 6.54
N CYS A 84 3.11 12.70 7.42
CA CYS A 84 4.33 11.90 7.45
C CYS A 84 3.99 10.41 7.66
N PHE A 85 3.17 10.08 8.65
CA PHE A 85 2.74 8.72 8.91
C PHE A 85 2.03 8.08 7.70
N ILE A 86 1.05 8.78 7.10
CA ILE A 86 0.30 8.29 5.93
C ILE A 86 1.24 8.06 4.75
N THR A 87 2.18 8.99 4.52
CA THR A 87 3.15 8.87 3.42
C THR A 87 4.06 7.66 3.60
N ILE A 88 4.54 7.41 4.81
CA ILE A 88 5.35 6.23 5.14
C ILE A 88 4.52 4.96 4.96
N ALA A 89 3.33 4.90 5.56
CA ALA A 89 2.44 3.76 5.47
C ALA A 89 2.16 3.39 4.01
N ARG A 90 1.80 4.35 3.17
CA ARG A 90 1.58 4.13 1.73
C ARG A 90 2.80 3.46 1.05
N ASN A 91 4.01 3.90 1.39
CA ASN A 91 5.22 3.32 0.82
C ASN A 91 5.50 1.89 1.32
N PHE A 92 5.03 1.51 2.50
CA PHE A 92 5.08 0.12 2.98
C PHE A 92 4.23 -0.82 2.14
N GLY A 93 3.26 -0.32 1.37
CA GLY A 93 2.46 -1.11 0.44
C GLY A 93 3.18 -1.55 -0.85
N PHE A 94 4.41 -1.07 -1.09
CA PHE A 94 5.28 -1.47 -2.22
C PHE A 94 4.57 -1.50 -3.58
N GLY A 95 3.75 -0.51 -3.86
CA GLY A 95 3.02 -0.34 -5.12
C GLY A 95 1.71 -1.11 -5.18
N VAL A 96 1.69 -2.40 -4.89
CA VAL A 96 0.47 -3.24 -5.01
C VAL A 96 -0.58 -2.88 -3.95
N ASN A 97 -0.15 -2.70 -2.71
CA ASN A 97 -1.01 -2.37 -1.58
C ASN A 97 -0.89 -0.90 -1.12
N GLY A 98 -0.24 -0.03 -1.90
CA GLY A 98 -0.01 1.35 -1.51
C GLY A 98 -1.31 2.10 -1.19
N GLU A 99 -2.36 1.91 -1.99
CA GLU A 99 -3.67 2.54 -1.78
C GLU A 99 -4.37 1.99 -0.52
N ALA A 100 -4.32 0.67 -0.31
CA ALA A 100 -4.89 0.05 0.88
C ALA A 100 -4.18 0.50 2.17
N PHE A 101 -2.84 0.61 2.14
CA PHE A 101 -2.07 1.17 3.26
C PHE A 101 -2.38 2.65 3.52
N GLU A 102 -2.59 3.44 2.47
CA GLU A 102 -2.97 4.85 2.60
C GLU A 102 -4.35 4.98 3.24
N GLU A 103 -5.34 4.23 2.75
CA GLU A 103 -6.70 4.19 3.31
C GLU A 103 -6.69 3.74 4.77
N TRP A 104 -5.98 2.66 5.09
CA TRP A 104 -5.78 2.19 6.44
C TRP A 104 -5.16 3.27 7.34
N ALA A 105 -4.14 3.98 6.84
CA ALA A 105 -3.46 5.03 7.60
C ALA A 105 -4.34 6.26 7.85
N TYR A 106 -5.28 6.56 6.96
CA TYR A 106 -6.30 7.58 7.22
C TYR A 106 -7.31 7.17 8.30
N ASN A 107 -7.60 5.87 8.41
CA ASN A 107 -8.63 5.36 9.31
C ASN A 107 -8.09 4.97 10.69
N ILE A 108 -6.78 4.72 10.83
CA ILE A 108 -6.20 4.36 12.13
C ILE A 108 -6.23 5.55 13.10
N PRO A 109 -6.70 5.34 14.33
CA PRO A 109 -6.77 6.41 15.34
C PRO A 109 -5.40 6.60 16.01
N LEU A 110 -4.49 7.33 15.36
CA LEU A 110 -3.12 7.54 15.87
C LEU A 110 -3.08 8.09 17.29
N ASN A 111 -4.05 8.92 17.69
CA ASN A 111 -4.14 9.43 19.07
C ASN A 111 -4.40 8.32 20.11
N ALA A 112 -5.11 7.25 19.71
CA ALA A 112 -5.31 6.10 20.58
C ALA A 112 -4.05 5.22 20.59
N VAL A 113 -3.44 4.98 19.42
CA VAL A 113 -2.19 4.23 19.29
C VAL A 113 -1.05 4.88 20.07
N ALA A 114 -0.93 6.21 20.03
CA ALA A 114 0.11 6.96 20.73
C ALA A 114 0.09 6.75 22.25
N LYS A 115 -1.09 6.47 22.85
CA LYS A 115 -1.22 6.17 24.28
C LYS A 115 -0.64 4.81 24.68
N HIS A 116 -0.37 3.96 23.70
CA HIS A 116 0.14 2.59 23.86
C HIS A 116 1.50 2.40 23.20
N ARG A 117 2.17 3.51 22.84
CA ARG A 117 3.42 3.47 22.09
C ARG A 117 4.57 2.78 22.83
N ASP A 118 4.55 2.80 24.15
CA ASP A 118 5.46 2.09 25.05
C ASP A 118 5.29 0.57 25.04
N ASN A 119 4.19 0.08 24.47
CA ASN A 119 3.91 -1.34 24.37
C ASN A 119 3.81 -1.76 22.89
N PRO A 120 4.92 -2.24 22.27
CA PRO A 120 4.93 -2.64 20.85
C PRO A 120 3.90 -3.70 20.50
N PHE A 121 3.55 -4.58 21.43
CA PHE A 121 2.54 -5.62 21.23
C PHE A 121 1.14 -5.01 21.04
N GLN A 122 0.79 -3.99 21.83
CA GLN A 122 -0.48 -3.29 21.70
C GLN A 122 -0.55 -2.47 20.41
N VAL A 123 0.56 -1.84 20.03
CA VAL A 123 0.67 -1.13 18.74
C VAL A 123 0.46 -2.10 17.58
N GLU A 124 1.10 -3.26 17.61
CA GLU A 124 0.95 -4.30 16.59
C GLU A 124 -0.49 -4.83 16.53
N ALA A 125 -1.11 -5.10 17.68
CA ALA A 125 -2.50 -5.52 17.76
C ALA A 125 -3.45 -4.47 17.16
N MET A 126 -3.25 -3.19 17.43
CA MET A 126 -4.04 -2.10 16.85
C MET A 126 -3.81 -1.97 15.34
N PHE A 127 -2.59 -2.13 14.86
CA PHE A 127 -2.27 -2.03 13.43
C PHE A 127 -2.90 -3.16 12.62
N LEU A 128 -2.68 -4.40 13.04
CA LEU A 128 -3.22 -5.57 12.37
C LEU A 128 -4.74 -5.66 12.51
N GLY A 129 -5.26 -5.31 13.69
CA GLY A 129 -6.70 -5.35 13.95
C GLY A 129 -7.46 -4.28 13.14
N GLN A 130 -6.96 -3.04 13.09
CA GLN A 130 -7.55 -1.99 12.24
C GLN A 130 -7.47 -2.32 10.76
N ALA A 131 -6.53 -3.15 10.35
CA ALA A 131 -6.43 -3.66 8.99
C ALA A 131 -7.40 -4.82 8.69
N GLY A 132 -8.18 -5.29 9.67
CA GLY A 132 -9.06 -6.46 9.53
C GLY A 132 -8.32 -7.80 9.43
N LEU A 133 -7.03 -7.83 9.80
CA LEU A 133 -6.18 -9.02 9.61
C LEU A 133 -6.10 -9.91 10.87
N LEU A 134 -6.85 -9.61 11.92
CA LEU A 134 -6.95 -10.40 13.15
C LEU A 134 -8.29 -11.13 13.30
N ASP A 135 -9.05 -11.22 12.22
CA ASP A 135 -10.26 -12.04 12.16
C ASP A 135 -9.89 -13.46 11.75
N GLU A 136 -10.26 -14.46 12.57
CA GLU A 136 -10.01 -15.86 12.30
C GLU A 136 -10.69 -16.34 11.01
N ASP A 137 -11.84 -15.79 10.67
CA ASP A 137 -12.57 -16.13 9.45
C ASP A 137 -11.88 -15.60 8.19
N SER A 138 -11.03 -14.59 8.31
CA SER A 138 -10.23 -14.05 7.22
C SER A 138 -8.97 -14.90 6.92
N LEU A 139 -8.59 -15.82 7.82
CA LEU A 139 -7.42 -16.67 7.62
C LEU A 139 -7.73 -17.82 6.66
N PRO A 140 -6.85 -18.06 5.66
CA PRO A 140 -6.95 -19.27 4.85
C PRO A 140 -6.90 -20.51 5.72
N GLU A 141 -7.78 -21.49 5.48
CA GLU A 141 -7.94 -22.72 6.28
C GLU A 141 -6.60 -23.42 6.56
N LYS A 142 -5.73 -23.43 5.54
CA LYS A 142 -4.38 -24.01 5.63
C LYS A 142 -3.52 -23.46 6.76
N TYR A 143 -3.76 -22.21 7.18
CA TYR A 143 -2.93 -21.52 8.18
C TYR A 143 -3.62 -21.36 9.53
N LYS A 144 -4.93 -21.62 9.63
CA LYS A 144 -5.70 -21.47 10.87
C LYS A 144 -5.12 -22.27 12.02
N GLU A 145 -4.88 -23.58 11.82
CA GLU A 145 -4.32 -24.45 12.87
C GLU A 145 -2.96 -23.94 13.37
N ALA A 146 -2.06 -23.53 12.46
CA ALA A 146 -0.75 -23.05 12.83
C ALA A 146 -0.84 -21.73 13.62
N ALA A 147 -1.65 -20.79 13.16
CA ALA A 147 -1.84 -19.48 13.79
C ALA A 147 -2.42 -19.62 15.22
N ILE A 148 -3.37 -20.54 15.41
CA ILE A 148 -3.98 -20.81 16.71
C ILE A 148 -3.00 -21.54 17.62
N LYS A 149 -2.26 -22.53 17.10
CA LYS A 149 -1.33 -23.36 17.89
C LYS A 149 -0.15 -22.57 18.41
N GLU A 150 0.39 -21.63 17.64
CA GLU A 150 1.49 -20.76 18.07
C GLU A 150 1.03 -19.71 19.10
N GLY A 151 -0.27 -19.48 19.22
CA GLY A 151 -0.89 -18.61 20.22
C GLY A 151 -0.61 -17.11 20.06
N TRP A 152 0.26 -16.71 19.12
CA TRP A 152 0.57 -15.29 18.89
C TRP A 152 -0.61 -14.56 18.27
N PHE A 153 -1.22 -15.14 17.23
CA PHE A 153 -2.41 -14.61 16.57
C PHE A 153 -3.55 -14.40 17.56
N SER A 154 -3.87 -15.46 18.35
CA SER A 154 -4.97 -15.39 19.33
C SER A 154 -4.73 -14.34 20.41
N LYS A 155 -3.47 -14.12 20.83
CA LYS A 155 -3.10 -13.06 21.77
C LYS A 155 -3.30 -11.67 21.17
N LEU A 156 -2.87 -11.46 19.93
CA LEU A 156 -3.07 -10.17 19.21
C LEU A 156 -4.55 -9.90 18.99
N ALA A 157 -5.33 -10.90 18.58
CA ALA A 157 -6.77 -10.78 18.37
C ALA A 157 -7.52 -10.44 19.67
N ALA A 158 -7.16 -11.09 20.79
CA ALA A 158 -7.73 -10.79 22.10
C ALA A 158 -7.39 -9.37 22.56
N GLU A 159 -6.14 -8.94 22.39
CA GLU A 159 -5.69 -7.59 22.74
C GLU A 159 -6.40 -6.54 21.88
N TYR A 160 -6.48 -6.78 20.58
CA TYR A 160 -7.22 -5.87 19.69
C TYR A 160 -8.70 -5.79 20.06
N LYS A 161 -9.34 -6.91 20.38
CA LYS A 161 -10.75 -6.92 20.81
C LYS A 161 -10.97 -6.03 22.04
N PHE A 162 -10.06 -6.07 23.01
CA PHE A 162 -10.11 -5.19 24.18
C PHE A 162 -9.93 -3.72 23.78
N LEU A 163 -8.91 -3.42 22.96
CA LEU A 163 -8.59 -2.05 22.52
C LEU A 163 -9.66 -1.48 21.60
N SER A 164 -10.23 -2.30 20.71
CA SER A 164 -11.31 -1.87 19.81
C SER A 164 -12.57 -1.48 20.57
N HIS A 165 -12.92 -2.23 21.61
CA HIS A 165 -14.03 -1.86 22.48
C HIS A 165 -13.74 -0.56 23.26
N LYS A 166 -12.51 -0.44 23.82
CA LYS A 166 -12.08 0.75 24.59
C LYS A 166 -12.13 2.05 23.76
N PHE A 167 -11.77 1.98 22.50
CA PHE A 167 -11.66 3.15 21.62
C PHE A 167 -12.74 3.22 20.53
N THR A 168 -13.71 2.32 20.56
CA THR A 168 -14.80 2.22 19.56
C THR A 168 -14.26 2.16 18.12
N LEU A 169 -13.34 1.20 17.87
CA LEU A 169 -12.67 1.07 16.60
C LEU A 169 -13.45 0.17 15.65
N THR A 170 -13.44 0.51 14.36
CA THR A 170 -14.02 -0.29 13.29
C THR A 170 -12.90 -0.69 12.32
N PRO A 171 -12.63 -1.99 12.10
CA PRO A 171 -11.59 -2.43 11.20
C PRO A 171 -11.94 -2.14 9.75
N MET A 172 -10.92 -2.00 8.92
CA MET A 172 -11.05 -1.95 7.48
C MET A 172 -11.40 -3.34 6.93
N PRO A 173 -12.22 -3.43 5.86
CA PRO A 173 -12.51 -4.70 5.20
C PRO A 173 -11.24 -5.38 4.68
N VAL A 174 -11.10 -6.68 4.93
CA VAL A 174 -9.90 -7.46 4.55
C VAL A 174 -9.73 -7.55 3.03
N GLU A 175 -10.80 -7.41 2.27
CA GLU A 175 -10.84 -7.48 0.81
C GLU A 175 -10.04 -6.35 0.12
N HIS A 176 -9.74 -5.27 0.84
CA HIS A 176 -8.92 -4.17 0.32
C HIS A 176 -7.45 -4.58 0.15
N TRP A 177 -7.01 -5.65 0.84
CA TRP A 177 -5.64 -6.15 0.75
C TRP A 177 -5.46 -7.11 -0.43
N LYS A 178 -4.43 -6.85 -1.22
CA LYS A 178 -4.06 -7.68 -2.37
C LYS A 178 -2.88 -8.59 -2.01
N LEU A 179 -3.09 -9.89 -2.09
CA LEU A 179 -2.04 -10.90 -1.90
C LEU A 179 -1.46 -11.37 -3.22
N LEU A 180 -2.29 -11.38 -4.27
CA LEU A 180 -1.86 -11.79 -5.61
C LEU A 180 -0.77 -10.86 -6.16
N ARG A 181 0.27 -11.43 -6.77
CA ARG A 181 1.44 -10.71 -7.30
C ARG A 181 2.30 -10.02 -6.25
N THR A 182 2.15 -10.36 -4.96
CA THR A 182 3.04 -9.92 -3.90
C THR A 182 3.99 -11.05 -3.48
N ARG A 183 5.23 -10.68 -3.14
CA ARG A 183 6.14 -11.64 -2.51
C ARG A 183 5.74 -11.84 -1.04
N PRO A 184 5.91 -13.04 -0.44
CA PRO A 184 5.51 -13.29 0.95
C PRO A 184 6.02 -12.25 1.95
N GLN A 185 7.26 -11.80 1.81
CA GLN A 185 7.86 -10.75 2.66
C GLN A 185 7.16 -9.38 2.56
N ASN A 186 6.33 -9.18 1.52
CA ASN A 186 5.58 -7.94 1.29
C ASN A 186 4.08 -8.12 1.59
N PHE A 187 3.69 -9.23 2.20
CA PHE A 187 2.30 -9.39 2.61
C PHE A 187 1.89 -8.33 3.63
N PRO A 188 0.64 -7.86 3.58
CA PRO A 188 0.16 -6.77 4.43
C PRO A 188 0.45 -6.99 5.92
N HIS A 189 0.20 -8.19 6.46
CA HIS A 189 0.46 -8.48 7.86
C HIS A 189 1.94 -8.35 8.24
N ILE A 190 2.87 -8.82 7.39
CA ILE A 190 4.32 -8.67 7.62
C ILE A 190 4.70 -7.18 7.62
N ARG A 191 4.19 -6.42 6.67
CA ARG A 191 4.51 -5.00 6.55
C ARG A 191 3.88 -4.15 7.65
N LEU A 192 2.68 -4.48 8.08
CA LEU A 192 2.04 -3.79 9.22
C LEU A 192 2.76 -4.08 10.53
N SER A 193 3.20 -5.32 10.78
CA SER A 193 4.03 -5.65 11.95
C SER A 193 5.36 -4.88 11.94
N GLN A 194 6.01 -4.78 10.78
CA GLN A 194 7.23 -3.98 10.63
C GLN A 194 6.97 -2.49 10.89
N LEU A 195 5.87 -1.95 10.36
CA LEU A 195 5.48 -0.56 10.57
C LEU A 195 5.12 -0.31 12.04
N ALA A 196 4.45 -1.25 12.71
CA ALA A 196 4.14 -1.18 14.14
C ALA A 196 5.42 -1.12 14.98
N GLY A 197 6.39 -2.00 14.69
CA GLY A 197 7.69 -1.99 15.35
C GLY A 197 8.50 -0.72 15.08
N LEU A 198 8.36 -0.10 13.91
CA LEU A 198 8.98 1.19 13.60
C LEU A 198 8.28 2.32 14.36
N TYR A 199 6.94 2.34 14.38
CA TYR A 199 6.17 3.37 15.06
C TYR A 199 6.36 3.36 16.59
N ALA A 200 6.53 2.19 17.19
CA ALA A 200 6.77 2.05 18.62
C ALA A 200 8.11 2.65 19.07
N LYS A 201 9.06 2.89 18.15
CA LYS A 201 10.33 3.55 18.48
C LYS A 201 10.13 5.04 18.76
N ASP A 202 10.81 5.57 19.77
CA ASP A 202 10.76 6.98 20.14
C ASP A 202 11.26 7.92 19.03
N THR A 203 12.10 7.39 18.15
CA THR A 203 12.65 8.14 17.00
C THR A 203 11.70 8.29 15.83
N PHE A 204 10.50 7.67 15.88
CA PHE A 204 9.52 7.81 14.81
C PHE A 204 8.72 9.12 14.98
N SER A 205 9.25 10.19 14.41
CA SER A 205 8.59 11.50 14.32
C SER A 205 9.04 12.21 13.03
N LEU A 206 8.26 13.18 12.55
CA LEU A 206 8.64 13.99 11.41
C LEU A 206 10.00 14.67 11.65
N ALA A 207 10.20 15.24 12.82
CA ALA A 207 11.45 15.92 13.19
C ALA A 207 12.66 14.98 13.11
N SER A 208 12.53 13.75 13.62
CA SER A 208 13.61 12.75 13.57
C SER A 208 13.90 12.26 12.15
N LEU A 209 12.86 12.11 11.33
CA LEU A 209 12.99 11.62 9.95
C LEU A 209 13.49 12.67 8.96
N THR A 210 13.33 13.97 9.29
CA THR A 210 13.78 15.10 8.47
C THR A 210 15.05 15.73 9.02
N ALA A 211 15.55 15.29 10.16
CA ALA A 211 16.83 15.78 10.70
C ALA A 211 17.95 15.50 9.69
N PRO A 212 18.83 16.48 9.42
CA PRO A 212 20.00 16.24 8.56
C PRO A 212 20.82 15.13 9.21
N GLY A 213 20.97 14.01 8.48
CA GLY A 213 21.85 12.94 8.91
C GLY A 213 23.28 13.47 9.00
N GLU A 214 24.01 13.07 10.01
CA GLU A 214 25.48 13.18 10.00
C GLU A 214 25.98 12.33 8.84
N LEU A 215 26.51 13.00 7.79
CA LEU A 215 27.14 12.38 6.63
C LEU A 215 28.52 11.84 7.00
#